data_f6fa7dacd1b96bf82ec3f977dcd050eb
#
_entry.id   f6fa7dacd1b96bf82ec3f977dcd050eb
#
_cell.length_a   1.000
_cell.length_b   1.000
_cell.length_c   1.000
_cell.angle_alpha   90.00
_cell.angle_beta   90.00
_cell.angle_gamma   90.00
#
_symmetry.space_group_name_H-M   'P 1'
#
loop_
_entity.id
_entity.type
_entity.pdbx_description
1 polymer ?
#
loop_
_entity_poly.entity_id
_entity_poly.type
_entity_poly.pdbx_seq_one_letter_code
_entity_poly.pdbx_strand_id
1 'polypeptide(L)'
;MFDAGALWMAAKYEIPMLIVMYNNRAYYNDWNHQIVIANNRGTDPSRAYIGMDLLDPDPDFAGIARAQGWWAEGPIENGDDVQAALRRAIEQVKKGKPALVDTVCRRGKGKAMLT
;
A
#
# COMPACT_ATOMS: atom_id res chain seq x y z
N MET A 1 -6.19 -5.72 -2.43
CA MET A 1 -5.77 -4.68 -3.40
C MET A 1 -6.95 -3.77 -3.64
N PHE A 2 -6.76 -2.46 -3.76
CA PHE A 2 -7.88 -1.53 -3.94
C PHE A 2 -8.45 -1.58 -5.37
N ASP A 3 -9.70 -1.17 -5.54
CA ASP A 3 -10.35 -1.10 -6.84
C ASP A 3 -9.84 0.11 -7.64
N ALA A 4 -9.12 -0.15 -8.71
CA ALA A 4 -8.57 0.89 -9.58
C ALA A 4 -9.67 1.71 -10.29
N GLY A 5 -10.85 1.16 -10.48
CA GLY A 5 -11.99 1.86 -11.08
C GLY A 5 -12.49 3.02 -10.22
N ALA A 6 -12.39 2.90 -8.89
CA ALA A 6 -12.75 3.97 -7.98
C ALA A 6 -11.85 5.20 -8.13
N LEU A 7 -10.58 5.01 -8.49
CA LEU A 7 -9.66 6.11 -8.76
C LEU A 7 -10.10 6.95 -9.97
N TRP A 8 -10.52 6.28 -11.05
CA TRP A 8 -11.01 6.98 -12.23
C TRP A 8 -12.23 7.87 -11.91
N MET A 9 -13.15 7.37 -11.08
CA MET A 9 -14.33 8.14 -10.63
C MET A 9 -13.91 9.43 -9.92
N ALA A 10 -12.93 9.35 -9.00
CA ALA A 10 -12.45 10.52 -8.28
C ALA A 10 -11.77 11.54 -9.21
N ALA A 11 -11.01 11.07 -10.21
CA ALA A 11 -10.42 11.95 -11.21
C ALA A 11 -11.49 12.61 -12.09
N LYS A 12 -12.49 11.84 -12.56
CA LYS A 12 -13.57 12.34 -13.41
C LYS A 12 -14.38 13.46 -12.76
N TYR A 13 -14.67 13.32 -11.47
CA TYR A 13 -15.46 14.29 -10.72
C TYR A 13 -14.62 15.31 -9.96
N GLU A 14 -13.32 15.36 -10.24
CA GLU A 14 -12.37 16.31 -9.62
C GLU A 14 -12.48 16.33 -8.08
N ILE A 15 -12.56 15.13 -7.47
CA ILE A 15 -12.66 15.00 -6.03
C ILE A 15 -11.28 15.24 -5.40
N PRO A 16 -11.08 16.32 -4.65
CA PRO A 16 -9.79 16.62 -4.03
C PRO A 16 -9.57 15.71 -2.83
N MET A 17 -8.78 14.67 -2.99
CA MET A 17 -8.45 13.72 -1.93
C MET A 17 -7.00 13.28 -2.01
N LEU A 18 -6.43 12.93 -0.87
CA LEU A 18 -5.10 12.35 -0.75
C LEU A 18 -5.21 10.90 -0.29
N ILE A 19 -4.61 10.00 -1.05
CA ILE A 19 -4.33 8.64 -0.61
C ILE A 19 -2.86 8.55 -0.25
N VAL A 20 -2.56 8.15 0.97
CA VAL A 20 -1.22 7.73 1.38
C VAL A 20 -1.24 6.22 1.46
N MET A 21 -0.58 5.59 0.50
CA MET A 21 -0.47 4.13 0.46
C MET A 21 0.59 3.68 1.46
N TYR A 22 0.18 2.96 2.48
CA TYR A 22 1.07 2.31 3.43
C TYR A 22 1.47 0.94 2.87
N ASN A 23 2.46 0.94 1.97
CA ASN A 23 2.84 -0.22 1.17
C ASN A 23 3.88 -1.08 1.90
N ASN A 24 3.43 -2.07 2.63
CA ASN A 24 4.30 -3.06 3.26
C ASN A 24 4.58 -4.27 2.37
N ARG A 25 4.13 -4.25 1.10
CA ARG A 25 4.29 -5.31 0.09
C ARG A 25 3.74 -6.66 0.54
N ALA A 26 2.74 -6.66 1.42
CA ALA A 26 2.14 -7.91 1.89
C ALA A 26 0.76 -7.70 2.52
N TYR A 27 -0.06 -8.75 2.51
CA TYR A 27 -1.18 -8.93 3.43
C TYR A 27 -0.66 -9.46 4.77
N TYR A 28 0.15 -8.65 5.46
CA TYR A 28 0.97 -9.13 6.55
C TYR A 28 0.18 -9.57 7.79
N ASN A 29 -0.95 -8.94 8.06
CA ASN A 29 -1.82 -9.34 9.15
C ASN A 29 -2.37 -10.77 8.94
N ASP A 30 -2.85 -11.06 7.74
CA ASP A 30 -3.39 -12.37 7.38
C ASP A 30 -2.29 -13.43 7.34
N TRP A 31 -1.11 -13.06 6.83
CA TRP A 31 0.06 -13.94 6.87
C TRP A 31 0.42 -14.34 8.31
N ASN A 32 0.46 -13.37 9.21
CA ASN A 32 0.77 -13.62 10.61
C ASN A 32 -0.29 -14.54 11.28
N HIS A 33 -1.57 -14.32 10.97
CA HIS A 33 -2.65 -15.20 11.44
C HIS A 33 -2.49 -16.63 10.92
N GLN A 34 -2.10 -16.81 9.67
CA GLN A 34 -1.85 -18.15 9.12
C GLN A 34 -0.71 -18.87 9.84
N ILE A 35 0.37 -18.16 10.17
CA ILE A 35 1.48 -18.71 10.96
C ILE A 35 0.98 -19.17 12.33
N VAL A 36 0.18 -18.36 13.01
CA VAL A 36 -0.40 -18.72 14.33
C VAL A 36 -1.29 -19.95 14.22
N ILE A 37 -2.16 -19.98 13.22
CA ILE A 37 -3.07 -21.14 13.01
C ILE A 37 -2.28 -22.41 12.69
N ALA A 38 -1.25 -22.32 11.85
CA ALA A 38 -0.40 -23.46 11.51
C ALA A 38 0.29 -24.02 12.76
N ASN A 39 0.87 -23.16 13.58
CA ASN A 39 1.52 -23.55 14.84
C ASN A 39 0.54 -24.20 15.80
N ASN A 40 -0.66 -23.64 15.97
CA ASN A 40 -1.71 -24.20 16.85
C ASN A 40 -2.19 -25.58 16.40
N ARG A 41 -2.13 -25.85 15.10
CA ARG A 41 -2.51 -27.14 14.51
C ARG A 41 -1.35 -28.12 14.39
N GLY A 42 -0.14 -27.73 14.77
CA GLY A 42 1.07 -28.54 14.60
C GLY A 42 1.44 -28.79 13.13
N THR A 43 1.05 -27.86 12.23
CA THR A 43 1.40 -27.92 10.80
C THR A 43 2.55 -26.94 10.50
N ASP A 44 3.29 -27.22 9.42
CA ASP A 44 4.43 -26.39 9.02
C ASP A 44 3.98 -24.98 8.55
N PRO A 45 4.43 -23.88 9.20
CA PRO A 45 4.09 -22.53 8.81
C PRO A 45 4.92 -21.99 7.62
N SER A 46 5.90 -22.74 7.11
CA SER A 46 6.84 -22.26 6.10
C SER A 46 6.18 -21.78 4.79
N ARG A 47 4.97 -22.27 4.51
CA ARG A 47 4.18 -21.88 3.33
C ARG A 47 3.09 -20.84 3.60
N ALA A 48 3.05 -20.27 4.78
CA ALA A 48 2.03 -19.29 5.15
C ALA A 48 2.11 -17.97 4.34
N TYR A 49 3.21 -17.74 3.63
CA TYR A 49 3.40 -16.58 2.76
C TYR A 49 2.65 -16.68 1.42
N ILE A 50 2.25 -17.88 0.98
CA ILE A 50 1.64 -18.09 -0.34
C ILE A 50 0.36 -17.28 -0.46
N GLY A 51 0.31 -16.37 -1.45
CA GLY A 51 -0.80 -15.45 -1.67
C GLY A 51 -0.85 -14.26 -0.70
N MET A 52 0.13 -14.13 0.20
CA MET A 52 0.19 -13.05 1.18
C MET A 52 1.21 -11.98 0.84
N ASP A 53 2.29 -12.33 0.15
CA ASP A 53 3.27 -11.38 -0.35
C ASP A 53 2.79 -10.76 -1.68
N LEU A 54 3.12 -9.49 -1.86
CA LEU A 54 2.83 -8.69 -3.05
C LEU A 54 4.15 -8.30 -3.71
N LEU A 55 4.89 -9.32 -4.17
CA LEU A 55 6.21 -9.20 -4.79
C LEU A 55 6.22 -9.98 -6.12
N ASP A 56 7.21 -9.72 -6.94
CA ASP A 56 7.56 -10.47 -8.14
C ASP A 56 6.40 -10.70 -9.15
N PRO A 57 5.80 -9.60 -9.70
CA PRO A 57 6.23 -8.22 -9.63
C PRO A 57 5.59 -7.43 -8.50
N ASP A 58 6.30 -6.41 -8.00
CA ASP A 58 5.74 -5.42 -7.08
C ASP A 58 4.62 -4.63 -7.77
N PRO A 59 3.44 -4.45 -7.13
CA PRO A 59 2.41 -3.58 -7.69
C PRO A 59 2.89 -2.13 -7.77
N ASP A 60 2.79 -1.51 -8.94
CA ASP A 60 3.03 -0.07 -9.11
C ASP A 60 1.74 0.72 -8.81
N PHE A 61 1.49 1.00 -7.54
CA PHE A 61 0.29 1.73 -7.11
C PHE A 61 0.29 3.17 -7.63
N ALA A 62 1.42 3.84 -7.65
CA ALA A 62 1.53 5.18 -8.21
C ALA A 62 1.27 5.18 -9.72
N GLY A 63 1.77 4.17 -10.44
CA GLY A 63 1.49 3.97 -11.87
C GLY A 63 0.02 3.73 -12.15
N ILE A 64 -0.64 2.89 -11.35
CA ILE A 64 -2.09 2.66 -11.46
C ILE A 64 -2.86 3.98 -11.27
N ALA A 65 -2.52 4.76 -10.25
CA ALA A 65 -3.17 6.03 -9.98
C ALA A 65 -2.98 7.03 -11.13
N ARG A 66 -1.76 7.15 -11.66
CA ARG A 66 -1.47 7.99 -12.83
C ARG A 66 -2.28 7.58 -14.06
N ALA A 67 -2.39 6.26 -14.31
CA ALA A 67 -3.18 5.73 -15.41
C ALA A 67 -4.68 6.06 -15.29
N GLN A 68 -5.17 6.30 -14.07
CA GLN A 68 -6.56 6.71 -13.79
C GLN A 68 -6.73 8.23 -13.65
N GLY A 69 -5.73 9.02 -14.02
CA GLY A 69 -5.82 10.48 -14.05
C GLY A 69 -5.46 11.20 -12.74
N TRP A 70 -4.86 10.51 -11.79
CA TRP A 70 -4.38 11.10 -10.54
C TRP A 70 -2.97 11.67 -10.68
N TRP A 71 -2.66 12.67 -9.90
CA TRP A 71 -1.26 12.95 -9.57
C TRP A 71 -0.77 11.87 -8.60
N ALA A 72 0.37 11.28 -8.88
CA ALA A 72 0.90 10.27 -7.98
C ALA A 72 2.43 10.21 -7.98
N GLU A 73 2.99 9.95 -6.81
CA GLU A 73 4.42 9.80 -6.57
C GLU A 73 4.70 8.53 -5.77
N GLY A 74 5.75 7.82 -6.14
CA GLY A 74 6.19 6.58 -5.52
C GLY A 74 6.57 5.51 -6.55
N PRO A 75 7.06 4.36 -6.10
CA PRO A 75 7.26 3.99 -4.69
C PRO A 75 8.37 4.80 -4.01
N ILE A 76 8.11 5.30 -2.79
CA ILE A 76 9.09 6.02 -1.98
C ILE A 76 9.67 5.05 -0.96
N GLU A 77 10.94 4.74 -1.10
CA GLU A 77 11.63 3.76 -0.25
C GLU A 77 12.45 4.41 0.87
N ASN A 78 12.85 5.68 0.68
CA ASN A 78 13.58 6.44 1.70
C ASN A 78 12.59 7.28 2.53
N GLY A 79 12.56 7.06 3.84
CA GLY A 79 11.68 7.78 4.76
C GLY A 79 11.89 9.31 4.76
N ASP A 80 13.12 9.77 4.48
CA ASP A 80 13.44 11.20 4.44
C ASP A 80 12.73 11.93 3.28
N ASP A 81 12.39 11.22 2.21
CA ASP A 81 11.71 11.78 1.05
C ASP A 81 10.19 11.87 1.22
N VAL A 82 9.61 11.16 2.17
CA VAL A 82 8.16 11.07 2.38
C VAL A 82 7.54 12.44 2.66
N GLN A 83 8.16 13.25 3.53
CA GLN A 83 7.61 14.56 3.88
C GLN A 83 7.52 15.48 2.67
N ALA A 84 8.55 15.48 1.83
CA ALA A 84 8.58 16.30 0.63
C ALA A 84 7.51 15.86 -0.39
N ALA A 85 7.34 14.54 -0.57
CA ALA A 85 6.31 13.99 -1.45
C ALA A 85 4.89 14.33 -0.96
N LEU A 86 4.64 14.22 0.35
CA LEU A 86 3.35 14.59 0.94
C LEU A 86 3.03 16.07 0.74
N ARG A 87 4.01 16.97 0.87
CA ARG A 87 3.81 18.39 0.60
C ARG A 87 3.40 18.64 -0.86
N ARG A 88 4.08 17.99 -1.81
CA ARG A 88 3.72 18.08 -3.25
C ARG A 88 2.31 17.56 -3.51
N ALA A 89 1.95 16.43 -2.90
CA ALA A 89 0.62 15.85 -3.01
C ALA A 89 -0.47 16.79 -2.46
N ILE A 90 -0.24 17.38 -1.29
CA ILE A 90 -1.16 18.36 -0.68
C ILE A 90 -1.39 19.56 -1.58
N GLU A 91 -0.34 20.06 -2.26
CA GLU A 91 -0.49 21.16 -3.21
C GLU A 91 -1.37 20.77 -4.42
N GLN A 92 -1.35 19.51 -4.86
CA GLN A 92 -2.28 19.05 -5.89
C GLN A 92 -3.73 19.00 -5.38
N VAL A 93 -3.92 18.51 -4.16
CA VAL A 93 -5.26 18.47 -3.53
C VAL A 93 -5.83 19.88 -3.35
N LYS A 94 -5.02 20.86 -2.94
CA LYS A 94 -5.43 22.27 -2.85
C LYS A 94 -5.85 22.87 -4.21
N LYS A 95 -5.30 22.34 -5.30
CA LYS A 95 -5.70 22.71 -6.68
C LYS A 95 -6.95 21.95 -7.17
N GLY A 96 -7.60 21.19 -6.31
CA GLY A 96 -8.80 20.42 -6.65
C GLY A 96 -8.52 19.06 -7.33
N LYS A 97 -7.27 18.55 -7.28
CA LYS A 97 -6.91 17.29 -7.93
C LYS A 97 -6.72 16.17 -6.92
N PRO A 98 -7.13 14.95 -7.24
CA PRO A 98 -6.79 13.80 -6.42
C PRO A 98 -5.31 13.46 -6.52
N ALA A 99 -4.72 13.03 -5.39
CA ALA A 99 -3.31 12.70 -5.29
C ALA A 99 -3.09 11.38 -4.54
N LEU A 100 -2.07 10.61 -4.95
CA LEU A 100 -1.64 9.40 -4.26
C LEU A 100 -0.12 9.45 -4.02
N VAL A 101 0.28 9.08 -2.81
CA VAL A 101 1.69 8.87 -2.45
C VAL A 101 1.87 7.43 -2.01
N ASP A 102 2.67 6.67 -2.75
CA ASP A 102 3.00 5.28 -2.40
C ASP A 102 4.26 5.27 -1.54
N THR A 103 4.10 4.99 -0.24
CA THR A 103 5.19 4.90 0.72
C THR A 103 5.50 3.46 1.05
N VAL A 104 6.72 3.02 0.73
CA VAL A 104 7.17 1.66 1.07
C VAL A 104 7.53 1.60 2.54
N CYS A 105 6.83 0.73 3.26
CA CYS A 105 6.99 0.56 4.69
C CYS A 105 7.60 -0.80 5.01
N ARG A 106 8.28 -0.88 6.15
CA ARG A 106 8.74 -2.19 6.64
C ARG A 106 7.54 -3.08 6.90
N ARG A 107 7.63 -4.34 6.49
CA ARG A 107 6.80 -5.40 7.07
C ARG A 107 7.07 -5.35 8.57
N GLY A 108 6.04 -5.20 9.37
CA GLY A 108 6.20 -5.18 10.81
C GLY A 108 7.04 -6.40 11.22
N LYS A 109 8.01 -6.22 12.10
CA LYS A 109 8.46 -7.35 12.89
C LYS A 109 7.28 -7.67 13.80
N GLY A 110 6.33 -8.44 13.27
CA GLY A 110 5.34 -9.04 14.12
C GLY A 110 6.12 -9.84 15.13
N LYS A 111 6.22 -9.35 16.35
CA LYS A 111 6.19 -10.31 17.43
C LYS A 111 4.91 -11.07 17.09
N ALA A 112 5.04 -12.32 16.65
CA ALA A 112 3.92 -13.21 16.72
C ALA A 112 3.23 -12.86 18.02
N MET A 113 2.00 -12.40 17.96
CA MET A 113 1.23 -12.24 19.20
C MET A 113 1.04 -13.65 19.72
N LEU A 114 2.15 -14.16 20.31
CA LEU A 114 2.16 -15.35 21.14
C LEU A 114 1.62 -14.90 22.48
N THR A 115 0.34 -14.85 22.56
CA THR A 115 -0.38 -15.10 23.83
C THR A 115 -1.76 -15.64 23.49
#